data_4dd1eca0f068df11640f1bf38c006b3a
#
_entry.id   4dd1eca0f068df11640f1bf38c006b3a
#
_cell.length_a   1.000
_cell.length_b   1.000
_cell.length_c   1.000
_cell.angle_alpha   90.00
_cell.angle_beta   90.00
_cell.angle_gamma   90.00
#
_symmetry.space_group_name_H-M   'P 1'
#
loop_
_entity.id
_entity.type
_entity.pdbx_description
1 polymer ?
#
loop_
_entity_poly.entity_id
_entity_poly.type
_entity_poly.pdbx_seq_one_letter_code
_entity_poly.pdbx_strand_id
1 'polypeptide(L)'
;NLGAKEMSIKGISNVEEGVKKITGISIASAGQLIVRGLGDRYSTTTLNGLPIASPNPDNKLIPLDIFPASTVQNITVSKVYDASAFADYSGAHIDISTKENVGSDFLSISFNAGGKFNTLGKDFYRMDRDGSLFKTPSLDQKLIDMSLTDFEEYARHNRLFNTSFQVSKKTALPEFGGNIGFGKRFTLGGNEVSVLGSIGVSNDLQTMDNASIRTLEATGNTLNEFNYDSYSNELKIAALGNLGYSFRTSDHIGYTFFYARNAIDTYMRREGVDYEDHHLIGSNNVTHIYSLQNHQVNGKHYFGKQWDLNWSGSYSKTSSDEPCLLYTSDAADDRISVD
;
A
#
# COMPACT_ATOMS: atom_id res chain seq x y z
N ASN A 1 -10.01 -9.46 -17.88
CA ASN A 1 -10.55 -8.17 -17.43
C ASN A 1 -11.50 -8.41 -16.26
N LEU A 2 -11.44 -7.55 -15.28
CA LEU A 2 -12.32 -7.57 -14.11
C LEU A 2 -12.90 -6.17 -13.90
N GLY A 3 -14.18 -6.01 -14.15
CA GLY A 3 -14.86 -4.71 -14.08
C GLY A 3 -15.40 -4.38 -12.69
N ALA A 4 -15.71 -3.10 -12.44
CA ALA A 4 -16.23 -2.60 -11.16
C ALA A 4 -17.49 -3.35 -10.68
N LYS A 5 -18.42 -3.65 -11.60
CA LYS A 5 -19.64 -4.40 -11.27
C LYS A 5 -19.33 -5.83 -10.80
N GLU A 6 -18.40 -6.51 -11.46
CA GLU A 6 -18.00 -7.86 -11.09
C GLU A 6 -17.25 -7.87 -9.75
N MET A 7 -16.37 -6.88 -9.51
CA MET A 7 -15.70 -6.71 -8.22
C MET A 7 -16.71 -6.53 -7.08
N SER A 8 -17.72 -5.69 -7.29
CA SER A 8 -18.77 -5.46 -6.31
C SER A 8 -19.60 -6.73 -6.00
N ILE A 9 -20.01 -7.49 -7.03
CA ILE A 9 -20.76 -8.73 -6.86
C ILE A 9 -19.96 -9.80 -6.10
N LYS A 10 -18.65 -9.86 -6.37
CA LYS A 10 -17.73 -10.82 -5.73
C LYS A 10 -17.22 -10.37 -4.35
N GLY A 11 -17.65 -9.21 -3.86
CA GLY A 11 -17.20 -8.66 -2.57
C GLY A 11 -15.72 -8.33 -2.52
N ILE A 12 -15.11 -7.97 -3.67
CA ILE A 12 -13.69 -7.64 -3.79
C ILE A 12 -13.47 -6.24 -3.24
N SER A 13 -12.59 -6.11 -2.27
CA SER A 13 -12.33 -4.85 -1.55
C SER A 13 -11.22 -4.02 -2.19
N ASN A 14 -10.25 -4.66 -2.85
CA ASN A 14 -9.10 -4.00 -3.48
C ASN A 14 -8.64 -4.72 -4.76
N VAL A 15 -7.71 -4.09 -5.49
CA VAL A 15 -7.19 -4.64 -6.75
C VAL A 15 -6.45 -5.95 -6.56
N GLU A 16 -5.72 -6.12 -5.46
CA GLU A 16 -4.99 -7.36 -5.18
C GLU A 16 -5.92 -8.58 -5.11
N GLU A 17 -7.02 -8.46 -4.36
CA GLU A 17 -8.05 -9.51 -4.30
C GLU A 17 -8.65 -9.80 -5.67
N GLY A 18 -8.85 -8.74 -6.47
CA GLY A 18 -9.35 -8.88 -7.83
C GLY A 18 -8.39 -9.68 -8.72
N VAL A 19 -7.12 -9.35 -8.67
CA VAL A 19 -6.07 -10.00 -9.48
C VAL A 19 -5.88 -11.45 -9.07
N LYS A 20 -5.98 -11.80 -7.78
CA LYS A 20 -5.96 -13.19 -7.25
C LYS A 20 -7.04 -14.08 -7.87
N LYS A 21 -8.16 -13.50 -8.33
CA LYS A 21 -9.24 -14.27 -9.01
C LYS A 21 -8.95 -14.55 -10.48
N ILE A 22 -7.88 -13.98 -11.03
CA ILE A 22 -7.52 -14.18 -12.45
C ILE A 22 -6.63 -15.42 -12.58
N THR A 23 -7.02 -16.37 -13.41
CA THR A 23 -6.31 -17.65 -13.61
C THR A 23 -4.83 -17.44 -13.94
N GLY A 24 -3.95 -18.19 -13.29
CA GLY A 24 -2.49 -18.19 -13.54
C GLY A 24 -1.77 -17.00 -12.90
N ILE A 25 -2.37 -16.38 -11.90
CA ILE A 25 -1.77 -15.38 -11.03
C ILE A 25 -1.84 -15.88 -9.60
N SER A 26 -0.75 -15.76 -8.88
CA SER A 26 -0.67 -15.98 -7.44
C SER A 26 0.07 -14.82 -6.80
N ILE A 27 -0.16 -14.61 -5.51
CA ILE A 27 0.55 -13.62 -4.73
C ILE A 27 1.27 -14.36 -3.61
N ALA A 28 2.60 -14.17 -3.57
CA ALA A 28 3.44 -14.71 -2.52
C ALA A 28 3.33 -13.87 -1.23
N SER A 29 3.99 -14.33 -0.17
CA SER A 29 4.19 -13.53 1.03
C SER A 29 4.81 -12.16 0.68
N ALA A 30 4.42 -11.12 1.39
CA ALA A 30 4.83 -9.73 1.14
C ALA A 30 4.23 -9.06 -0.13
N GLY A 31 3.11 -9.54 -0.66
CA GLY A 31 2.40 -8.90 -1.77
C GLY A 31 3.07 -9.04 -3.14
N GLN A 32 4.10 -9.89 -3.25
CA GLN A 32 4.79 -10.14 -4.51
C GLN A 32 3.92 -10.93 -5.48
N LEU A 33 3.69 -10.34 -6.65
CA LEU A 33 2.91 -10.97 -7.70
C LEU A 33 3.74 -12.01 -8.47
N ILE A 34 3.17 -13.19 -8.65
CA ILE A 34 3.75 -14.25 -9.47
C ILE A 34 2.77 -14.56 -10.61
N VAL A 35 3.23 -14.39 -11.85
CA VAL A 35 2.44 -14.70 -13.04
C VAL A 35 3.11 -15.81 -13.82
N ARG A 36 2.42 -16.94 -13.97
CA ARG A 36 2.96 -18.13 -14.67
C ARG A 36 4.34 -18.56 -14.16
N GLY A 37 4.57 -18.43 -12.84
CA GLY A 37 5.86 -18.77 -12.21
C GLY A 37 6.93 -17.66 -12.29
N LEU A 38 6.66 -16.53 -12.97
CA LEU A 38 7.57 -15.40 -13.04
C LEU A 38 7.22 -14.40 -11.92
N GLY A 39 8.23 -13.96 -11.18
CA GLY A 39 8.08 -12.99 -10.09
C GLY A 39 7.76 -11.57 -10.60
N ASP A 40 7.52 -10.67 -9.68
CA ASP A 40 7.08 -9.30 -9.90
C ASP A 40 8.01 -8.48 -10.80
N ARG A 41 9.34 -8.71 -10.72
CA ARG A 41 10.34 -8.02 -11.55
C ARG A 41 10.12 -8.16 -13.06
N TYR A 42 9.39 -9.18 -13.49
CA TYR A 42 9.06 -9.44 -14.89
C TYR A 42 7.72 -8.86 -15.31
N SER A 43 7.03 -8.19 -14.43
CA SER A 43 5.71 -7.61 -14.69
C SER A 43 5.75 -6.08 -14.56
N THR A 44 4.73 -5.42 -15.11
CA THR A 44 4.57 -3.95 -15.03
C THR A 44 3.15 -3.57 -14.64
N THR A 45 3.03 -2.42 -13.99
CA THR A 45 1.72 -1.84 -13.64
C THR A 45 1.59 -0.45 -14.22
N THR A 46 0.42 -0.20 -14.79
CA THR A 46 0.00 1.13 -15.26
C THR A 46 -1.27 1.58 -14.56
N LEU A 47 -1.46 2.87 -14.47
CA LEU A 47 -2.68 3.52 -14.03
C LEU A 47 -3.23 4.33 -15.21
N ASN A 48 -4.42 3.97 -15.71
CA ASN A 48 -5.02 4.56 -16.92
C ASN A 48 -4.06 4.51 -18.12
N GLY A 49 -3.35 3.39 -18.31
CA GLY A 49 -2.39 3.21 -19.41
C GLY A 49 -1.04 3.91 -19.22
N LEU A 50 -0.82 4.67 -18.15
CA LEU A 50 0.41 5.38 -17.88
C LEU A 50 1.22 4.69 -16.77
N PRO A 51 2.56 4.60 -16.89
CA PRO A 51 3.39 3.89 -15.93
C PRO A 51 3.37 4.58 -14.56
N ILE A 52 3.38 3.76 -13.51
CA ILE A 52 3.50 4.19 -12.12
C ILE A 52 4.63 3.43 -11.44
N ALA A 53 5.40 4.16 -10.61
CA ALA A 53 6.47 3.56 -9.83
C ALA A 53 5.95 2.98 -8.52
N SER A 54 6.56 1.88 -8.06
CA SER A 54 6.30 1.34 -6.73
C SER A 54 6.85 2.28 -5.65
N PRO A 55 6.08 2.58 -4.60
CA PRO A 55 6.62 3.25 -3.42
C PRO A 55 7.42 2.29 -2.52
N ASN A 56 7.26 0.98 -2.67
CA ASN A 56 8.04 -0.02 -1.96
C ASN A 56 9.34 -0.32 -2.72
N PRO A 57 10.54 -0.03 -2.17
CA PRO A 57 11.80 -0.23 -2.87
C PRO A 57 12.15 -1.70 -3.12
N ASP A 58 11.59 -2.62 -2.33
CA ASP A 58 11.87 -4.06 -2.44
C ASP A 58 11.07 -4.72 -3.56
N ASN A 59 10.01 -4.08 -4.04
CA ASN A 59 9.11 -4.61 -5.06
C ASN A 59 9.10 -3.71 -6.30
N LYS A 60 9.31 -4.28 -7.48
CA LYS A 60 9.16 -3.54 -8.74
C LYS A 60 7.71 -3.11 -8.97
N LEU A 61 6.76 -3.98 -8.67
CA LEU A 61 5.35 -3.67 -8.79
C LEU A 61 4.86 -2.90 -7.56
N ILE A 62 4.01 -1.92 -7.82
CA ILE A 62 3.28 -1.24 -6.76
C ILE A 62 2.39 -2.24 -6.02
N PRO A 63 2.32 -2.21 -4.69
CA PRO A 63 1.39 -3.04 -3.93
C PRO A 63 -0.04 -2.80 -4.40
N LEU A 64 -0.69 -3.84 -4.94
CA LEU A 64 -2.01 -3.70 -5.59
C LEU A 64 -3.14 -3.51 -4.58
N ASP A 65 -2.91 -3.80 -3.32
CA ASP A 65 -3.85 -3.62 -2.23
C ASP A 65 -4.09 -2.15 -1.83
N ILE A 66 -3.18 -1.23 -2.25
CA ILE A 66 -3.36 0.21 -2.05
C ILE A 66 -4.47 0.83 -2.93
N PHE A 67 -4.97 0.07 -3.93
CA PHE A 67 -6.06 0.51 -4.81
C PHE A 67 -7.40 -0.08 -4.34
N PRO A 68 -8.25 0.68 -3.63
CA PRO A 68 -9.57 0.21 -3.26
C PRO A 68 -10.45 -0.01 -4.48
N ALA A 69 -11.25 -1.08 -4.48
CA ALA A 69 -12.18 -1.36 -5.58
C ALA A 69 -13.17 -0.22 -5.84
N SER A 70 -13.45 0.61 -4.83
CA SER A 70 -14.32 1.79 -4.96
C SER A 70 -13.79 2.84 -5.93
N THR A 71 -12.45 2.92 -6.13
CA THR A 71 -11.81 3.88 -7.04
C THR A 71 -11.56 3.31 -8.42
N VAL A 72 -11.69 2.00 -8.59
CA VAL A 72 -11.33 1.27 -9.81
C VAL A 72 -12.54 1.00 -10.68
N GLN A 73 -12.41 1.28 -11.98
CA GLN A 73 -13.39 0.94 -13.00
C GLN A 73 -13.14 -0.43 -13.59
N ASN A 74 -11.88 -0.75 -13.89
CA ASN A 74 -11.50 -1.98 -14.54
C ASN A 74 -10.06 -2.37 -14.19
N ILE A 75 -9.80 -3.68 -14.13
CA ILE A 75 -8.46 -4.25 -14.02
C ILE A 75 -8.24 -5.11 -15.26
N THR A 76 -7.26 -4.73 -16.06
CA THR A 76 -6.87 -5.49 -17.26
C THR A 76 -5.53 -6.15 -17.01
N VAL A 77 -5.44 -7.46 -17.21
CA VAL A 77 -4.19 -8.20 -17.13
C VAL A 77 -3.87 -8.83 -18.48
N SER A 78 -2.81 -8.34 -19.11
CA SER A 78 -2.27 -8.87 -20.37
C SER A 78 -1.09 -9.77 -20.05
N LYS A 79 -1.18 -11.04 -20.43
CA LYS A 79 -0.14 -12.05 -20.22
C LYS A 79 0.68 -12.36 -21.46
N VAL A 80 0.41 -11.64 -22.53
CA VAL A 80 1.12 -11.64 -23.79
C VAL A 80 1.48 -10.22 -24.15
N TYR A 81 2.54 -10.05 -24.92
CA TYR A 81 2.94 -8.72 -25.35
C TYR A 81 1.84 -8.06 -26.17
N ASP A 82 1.56 -6.81 -25.86
CA ASP A 82 0.67 -5.92 -26.60
C ASP A 82 1.47 -4.69 -27.03
N ALA A 83 1.41 -4.36 -28.31
CA ALA A 83 2.16 -3.23 -28.88
C ALA A 83 1.75 -1.85 -28.31
N SER A 84 0.60 -1.76 -27.66
CA SER A 84 0.15 -0.55 -26.95
C SER A 84 0.75 -0.41 -25.55
N ALA A 85 1.35 -1.46 -25.00
CA ALA A 85 1.98 -1.48 -23.70
C ALA A 85 3.50 -1.25 -23.80
N PHE A 86 4.11 -0.83 -22.71
CA PHE A 86 5.57 -0.69 -22.61
C PHE A 86 6.24 -2.06 -22.73
N ALA A 87 7.38 -2.12 -23.43
CA ALA A 87 8.06 -3.39 -23.77
C ALA A 87 8.93 -3.96 -22.62
N ASP A 88 8.79 -3.47 -21.38
CA ASP A 88 9.64 -3.80 -20.24
C ASP A 88 9.09 -4.95 -19.37
N TYR A 89 8.16 -5.77 -19.90
CA TYR A 89 7.63 -6.92 -19.19
C TYR A 89 7.70 -8.22 -20.02
N SER A 90 7.84 -9.33 -19.31
CA SER A 90 7.77 -10.70 -19.85
C SER A 90 6.79 -11.60 -19.08
N GLY A 91 6.35 -11.18 -17.90
CA GLY A 91 5.35 -11.85 -17.07
C GLY A 91 3.94 -11.39 -17.39
N ALA A 92 3.56 -10.24 -16.88
CA ALA A 92 2.27 -9.62 -17.14
C ALA A 92 2.35 -8.09 -17.17
N HIS A 93 1.45 -7.49 -17.93
CA HIS A 93 1.10 -6.08 -17.86
C HIS A 93 -0.25 -5.92 -17.17
N ILE A 94 -0.30 -5.16 -16.08
CA ILE A 94 -1.50 -4.92 -15.29
C ILE A 94 -1.88 -3.45 -15.44
N ASP A 95 -2.99 -3.17 -16.12
CA ASP A 95 -3.55 -1.84 -16.20
C ASP A 95 -4.71 -1.69 -15.22
N ILE A 96 -4.62 -0.67 -14.37
CA ILE A 96 -5.66 -0.28 -13.42
C ILE A 96 -6.33 0.97 -13.96
N SER A 97 -7.54 0.83 -14.47
CA SER A 97 -8.31 1.96 -14.94
C SER A 97 -9.17 2.51 -13.81
N THR A 98 -9.02 3.80 -13.51
CA THR A 98 -9.83 4.49 -12.50
C THR A 98 -11.20 4.88 -13.05
N LYS A 99 -12.15 5.15 -12.15
CA LYS A 99 -13.45 5.68 -12.55
C LYS A 99 -13.29 7.10 -13.08
N GLU A 100 -13.63 7.32 -14.33
CA GLU A 100 -13.54 8.63 -14.99
C GLU A 100 -14.91 9.23 -15.29
N ASN A 101 -15.89 8.38 -15.62
CA ASN A 101 -17.21 8.81 -16.06
C ASN A 101 -18.27 8.61 -14.98
N VAL A 102 -19.06 9.64 -14.79
CA VAL A 102 -20.26 9.63 -13.96
C VAL A 102 -21.43 9.28 -14.86
N GLY A 103 -21.90 8.05 -14.82
CA GLY A 103 -23.08 7.63 -15.61
C GLY A 103 -24.38 8.30 -15.17
N SER A 104 -24.52 8.52 -13.86
CA SER A 104 -25.61 9.25 -13.20
C SER A 104 -25.06 9.88 -11.92
N ASP A 105 -25.69 10.95 -11.47
CA ASP A 105 -25.35 11.56 -10.20
C ASP A 105 -25.49 10.53 -9.08
N PHE A 106 -24.48 10.45 -8.18
CA PHE A 106 -24.52 9.55 -7.05
C PHE A 106 -23.79 10.13 -5.83
N LEU A 107 -24.23 9.72 -4.67
CA LEU A 107 -23.52 9.83 -3.41
C LEU A 107 -23.52 8.44 -2.77
N SER A 108 -22.34 7.92 -2.46
CA SER A 108 -22.18 6.64 -1.80
C SER A 108 -21.42 6.83 -0.49
N ILE A 109 -21.94 6.27 0.57
CA ILE A 109 -21.27 6.22 1.88
C ILE A 109 -21.31 4.76 2.30
N SER A 110 -20.15 4.19 2.56
CA SER A 110 -20.02 2.84 3.09
C SER A 110 -19.17 2.84 4.34
N PHE A 111 -19.57 2.02 5.27
CA PHE A 111 -18.84 1.73 6.49
C PHE A 111 -18.87 0.23 6.74
N ASN A 112 -17.74 -0.32 7.10
CA ASN A 112 -17.59 -1.71 7.49
C ASN A 112 -16.76 -1.80 8.77
N ALA A 113 -17.12 -2.73 9.62
CA ALA A 113 -16.36 -3.08 10.80
C ALA A 113 -16.30 -4.61 10.91
N GLY A 114 -15.20 -5.10 11.41
CA GLY A 114 -14.97 -6.53 11.54
C GLY A 114 -13.85 -6.84 12.52
N GLY A 115 -13.37 -8.06 12.47
CA GLY A 115 -12.21 -8.47 13.25
C GLY A 115 -11.94 -9.96 13.08
N LYS A 116 -10.68 -10.33 13.25
CA LYS A 116 -10.22 -11.72 13.19
C LYS A 116 -10.37 -12.36 14.57
N PHE A 117 -10.91 -13.58 14.64
CA PHE A 117 -11.11 -14.30 15.92
C PHE A 117 -9.84 -14.50 16.74
N ASN A 118 -8.68 -14.57 16.07
CA ASN A 118 -7.38 -14.68 16.72
C ASN A 118 -6.82 -13.34 17.20
N THR A 119 -7.44 -12.20 16.87
CA THR A 119 -6.96 -10.85 17.15
C THR A 119 -7.94 -10.05 18.00
N LEU A 120 -9.20 -9.94 17.56
CA LEU A 120 -10.21 -9.07 18.17
C LEU A 120 -10.40 -9.36 19.67
N GLY A 121 -10.28 -8.32 20.49
CA GLY A 121 -10.46 -8.38 21.92
C GLY A 121 -9.32 -9.05 22.68
N LYS A 122 -8.26 -9.48 22.00
CA LYS A 122 -7.07 -10.07 22.61
C LYS A 122 -5.98 -9.04 22.87
N ASP A 123 -4.93 -9.48 23.54
CA ASP A 123 -3.75 -8.69 23.78
C ASP A 123 -3.04 -8.35 22.47
N PHE A 124 -2.70 -7.09 22.31
CA PHE A 124 -2.00 -6.54 21.17
C PHE A 124 -0.78 -5.76 21.65
N TYR A 125 0.39 -6.19 21.25
CA TYR A 125 1.66 -5.63 21.70
C TYR A 125 2.25 -4.72 20.62
N ARG A 126 2.89 -3.63 21.06
CA ARG A 126 3.65 -2.72 20.21
C ARG A 126 4.72 -2.00 21.01
N MET A 127 5.78 -1.57 20.35
CA MET A 127 6.74 -0.64 20.95
C MET A 127 6.27 0.81 20.83
N ASP A 128 6.71 1.65 21.77
CA ASP A 128 6.42 3.07 21.70
C ASP A 128 7.23 3.72 20.57
N ARG A 129 6.58 4.55 19.81
CA ARG A 129 7.16 5.29 18.70
C ARG A 129 6.53 6.67 18.52
N ASP A 130 7.27 7.57 17.89
CA ASP A 130 6.73 8.86 17.48
C ASP A 130 5.82 8.73 16.25
N GLY A 131 4.96 9.75 16.12
CA GLY A 131 4.02 9.85 15.03
C GLY A 131 2.83 8.90 15.16
N SER A 132 2.13 8.78 14.08
CA SER A 132 0.98 7.88 13.93
C SER A 132 0.98 7.29 12.53
N LEU A 133 0.15 6.27 12.29
CA LEU A 133 -0.03 5.74 10.93
C LEU A 133 -0.59 6.81 9.95
N PHE A 134 -1.26 7.84 10.49
CA PHE A 134 -1.76 8.97 9.68
C PHE A 134 -0.66 9.99 9.31
N LYS A 135 0.38 10.12 10.13
CA LYS A 135 1.40 11.17 9.97
C LYS A 135 2.80 10.58 10.15
N THR A 136 3.64 10.73 9.14
CA THR A 136 5.08 10.41 9.23
C THR A 136 5.73 11.36 10.24
N PRO A 137 6.52 10.83 11.22
CA PRO A 137 7.30 11.70 12.10
C PRO A 137 8.29 12.52 11.31
N SER A 138 8.47 13.75 11.69
CA SER A 138 9.47 14.66 11.11
C SER A 138 10.10 15.49 12.22
N LEU A 139 11.36 15.81 12.06
CA LEU A 139 12.01 16.82 12.90
C LEU A 139 11.37 18.19 12.70
N ASP A 140 11.33 19.00 13.76
CA ASP A 140 10.95 20.40 13.64
C ASP A 140 11.93 21.11 12.68
N GLN A 141 11.40 21.97 11.80
CA GLN A 141 12.23 22.72 10.85
C GLN A 141 13.35 23.51 11.55
N LYS A 142 13.11 24.01 12.76
CA LYS A 142 14.12 24.68 13.56
C LYS A 142 15.32 23.80 13.88
N LEU A 143 15.11 22.49 14.08
CA LEU A 143 16.18 21.54 14.35
C LEU A 143 16.95 21.18 13.06
N ILE A 144 16.25 21.15 11.93
CA ILE A 144 16.87 20.91 10.61
C ILE A 144 17.78 22.09 10.21
N ASP A 145 17.38 23.32 10.55
CA ASP A 145 18.11 24.53 10.21
C ASP A 145 19.23 24.87 11.20
N MET A 146 19.39 24.10 12.29
CA MET A 146 20.49 24.27 13.25
C MET A 146 21.86 23.91 12.64
N SER A 147 22.92 24.55 13.14
CA SER A 147 24.26 24.08 12.88
C SER A 147 24.47 22.68 13.49
N LEU A 148 25.38 21.87 12.92
CA LEU A 148 25.65 20.53 13.43
C LEU A 148 26.03 20.55 14.93
N THR A 149 26.84 21.51 15.33
CA THR A 149 27.30 21.67 16.73
C THR A 149 26.12 21.97 17.68
N ASP A 150 25.27 22.90 17.30
CA ASP A 150 24.08 23.27 18.10
C ASP A 150 23.09 22.12 18.18
N PHE A 151 22.92 21.39 17.08
CA PHE A 151 22.06 20.20 17.02
C PHE A 151 22.58 19.08 17.91
N GLU A 152 23.89 18.80 17.91
CA GLU A 152 24.51 17.81 18.80
C GLU A 152 24.35 18.19 20.27
N GLU A 153 24.53 19.46 20.63
CA GLU A 153 24.32 19.95 21.98
C GLU A 153 22.86 19.83 22.42
N TYR A 154 21.94 20.22 21.51
CA TYR A 154 20.51 20.07 21.76
C TYR A 154 20.11 18.60 21.95
N ALA A 155 20.58 17.69 21.09
CA ALA A 155 20.28 16.27 21.12
C ALA A 155 20.80 15.56 22.38
N ARG A 156 21.92 16.03 22.97
CA ARG A 156 22.44 15.50 24.26
C ARG A 156 21.52 15.79 25.45
N HIS A 157 20.75 16.88 25.40
CA HIS A 157 19.94 17.33 26.52
C HIS A 157 18.43 17.13 26.30
N ASN A 158 18.03 16.84 25.06
CA ASN A 158 16.63 16.73 24.69
C ASN A 158 16.37 15.40 23.97
N ARG A 159 15.27 14.77 24.34
CA ARG A 159 14.78 13.60 23.62
C ARG A 159 14.14 14.04 22.30
N LEU A 160 14.73 13.65 21.16
CA LEU A 160 14.24 14.03 19.85
C LEU A 160 13.02 13.23 19.41
N PHE A 161 12.95 11.95 19.79
CA PHE A 161 11.86 11.03 19.46
C PHE A 161 11.41 10.24 20.70
N ASN A 162 10.13 9.92 20.77
CA ASN A 162 9.56 9.08 21.84
C ASN A 162 9.67 7.57 21.56
N THR A 163 10.54 7.18 20.66
CA THR A 163 10.82 5.77 20.41
C THR A 163 11.49 5.13 21.62
N SER A 164 11.06 3.94 22.00
CA SER A 164 11.67 3.15 23.06
C SER A 164 11.51 1.66 22.80
N PHE A 165 12.38 0.85 23.41
CA PHE A 165 12.26 -0.61 23.41
C PHE A 165 11.16 -1.12 24.36
N GLN A 166 10.49 -0.22 25.08
CA GLN A 166 9.41 -0.59 25.97
C GLN A 166 8.20 -1.05 25.15
N VAL A 167 7.77 -2.26 25.45
CA VAL A 167 6.59 -2.86 24.84
C VAL A 167 5.36 -2.45 25.62
N SER A 168 4.40 -1.86 24.95
CA SER A 168 3.09 -1.53 25.49
C SER A 168 2.05 -2.55 25.06
N LYS A 169 1.20 -2.97 25.99
CA LYS A 169 0.09 -3.90 25.76
C LYS A 169 -1.21 -3.12 25.65
N LYS A 170 -1.99 -3.40 24.62
CA LYS A 170 -3.34 -2.86 24.42
C LYS A 170 -4.29 -3.99 24.06
N THR A 171 -5.59 -3.77 24.17
CA THR A 171 -6.59 -4.68 23.62
C THR A 171 -6.81 -4.35 22.16
N ALA A 172 -6.77 -5.37 21.29
CA ALA A 172 -7.06 -5.20 19.87
C ALA A 172 -8.52 -4.75 19.66
N LEU A 173 -8.67 -3.59 19.03
CA LEU A 173 -9.98 -3.04 18.67
C LEU A 173 -10.51 -3.69 17.38
N PRO A 174 -11.82 -3.57 17.09
CA PRO A 174 -12.35 -3.97 15.79
C PRO A 174 -11.63 -3.24 14.64
N GLU A 175 -11.42 -3.95 13.57
CA GLU A 175 -11.04 -3.38 12.29
C GLU A 175 -12.16 -2.50 11.76
N PHE A 176 -11.81 -1.43 11.08
CA PHE A 176 -12.80 -0.56 10.47
C PHE A 176 -12.40 -0.17 9.05
N GLY A 177 -13.40 0.08 8.25
CA GLY A 177 -13.22 0.67 6.93
C GLY A 177 -14.37 1.61 6.61
N GLY A 178 -14.11 2.61 5.80
CA GLY A 178 -15.10 3.54 5.33
C GLY A 178 -14.71 4.12 3.99
N ASN A 179 -15.71 4.40 3.16
CA ASN A 179 -15.54 5.08 1.89
C ASN A 179 -16.69 6.05 1.67
N ILE A 180 -16.33 7.25 1.21
CA ILE A 180 -17.26 8.26 0.74
C ILE A 180 -16.93 8.52 -0.71
N GLY A 181 -17.92 8.38 -1.60
CA GLY A 181 -17.78 8.65 -3.01
C GLY A 181 -18.95 9.49 -3.51
N PHE A 182 -18.64 10.43 -4.38
CA PHE A 182 -19.66 11.22 -5.06
C PHE A 182 -19.32 11.37 -6.55
N GLY A 183 -20.34 11.51 -7.34
CA GLY A 183 -20.20 11.83 -8.74
C GLY A 183 -21.34 12.73 -9.16
N LYS A 184 -21.02 13.77 -9.93
CA LYS A 184 -22.01 14.69 -10.46
C LYS A 184 -21.66 15.11 -11.87
N ARG A 185 -22.70 15.24 -12.70
CA ARG A 185 -22.61 15.75 -14.06
C ARG A 185 -23.49 16.99 -14.18
N PHE A 186 -22.97 18.01 -14.82
CA PHE A 186 -23.72 19.24 -15.05
C PHE A 186 -23.31 19.88 -16.37
N THR A 187 -24.18 20.74 -16.91
CA THR A 187 -23.96 21.44 -18.16
C THR A 187 -23.52 22.88 -17.86
N LEU A 188 -22.38 23.29 -18.42
CA LEU A 188 -21.84 24.64 -18.32
C LEU A 188 -21.65 25.21 -19.72
N GLY A 189 -22.44 26.26 -20.08
CA GLY A 189 -22.33 26.89 -21.38
C GLY A 189 -22.61 25.96 -22.58
N GLY A 190 -23.47 24.95 -22.40
CA GLY A 190 -23.76 23.95 -23.44
C GLY A 190 -22.78 22.78 -23.51
N ASN A 191 -21.73 22.79 -22.68
CA ASN A 191 -20.74 21.73 -22.56
C ASN A 191 -20.99 20.89 -21.31
N GLU A 192 -20.59 19.64 -21.32
CA GLU A 192 -20.74 18.74 -20.18
C GLU A 192 -19.50 18.78 -19.27
N VAL A 193 -19.73 18.94 -17.97
CA VAL A 193 -18.70 18.83 -16.93
C VAL A 193 -19.05 17.66 -16.03
N SER A 194 -18.11 16.77 -15.80
CA SER A 194 -18.22 15.67 -14.85
C SER A 194 -17.22 15.86 -13.70
N VAL A 195 -17.68 15.63 -12.47
CA VAL A 195 -16.86 15.65 -11.28
C VAL A 195 -17.09 14.35 -10.54
N LEU A 196 -16.01 13.66 -10.22
CA LEU A 196 -16.04 12.46 -9.39
C LEU A 196 -15.01 12.60 -8.27
N GLY A 197 -15.40 12.24 -7.07
CA GLY A 197 -14.50 12.17 -5.92
C GLY A 197 -14.78 10.94 -5.08
N SER A 198 -13.73 10.36 -4.54
CA SER A 198 -13.81 9.25 -3.59
C SER A 198 -12.67 9.34 -2.60
N ILE A 199 -12.97 9.10 -1.33
CA ILE A 199 -11.97 8.94 -0.28
C ILE A 199 -12.33 7.72 0.55
N GLY A 200 -11.34 6.87 0.79
CA GLY A 200 -11.47 5.67 1.59
C GLY A 200 -10.38 5.59 2.65
N VAL A 201 -10.75 5.02 3.78
CA VAL A 201 -9.82 4.67 4.87
C VAL A 201 -10.15 3.27 5.36
N SER A 202 -9.14 2.48 5.66
CA SER A 202 -9.29 1.19 6.33
C SER A 202 -8.14 0.95 7.30
N ASN A 203 -8.47 0.30 8.40
CA ASN A 203 -7.51 -0.15 9.40
C ASN A 203 -7.68 -1.65 9.59
N ASP A 204 -6.59 -2.38 9.51
CA ASP A 204 -6.51 -3.83 9.69
C ASP A 204 -5.56 -4.15 10.85
N LEU A 205 -5.98 -5.06 11.72
CA LEU A 205 -5.16 -5.59 12.80
C LEU A 205 -4.97 -7.09 12.62
N GLN A 206 -3.73 -7.53 12.71
CA GLN A 206 -3.39 -8.93 12.59
C GLN A 206 -2.47 -9.38 13.71
N THR A 207 -2.81 -10.51 14.32
CA THR A 207 -1.97 -11.22 15.29
C THR A 207 -1.64 -12.59 14.74
N MET A 208 -0.38 -12.95 14.80
CA MET A 208 0.10 -14.32 14.58
C MET A 208 0.72 -14.77 15.89
N ASP A 209 0.10 -15.75 16.53
CA ASP A 209 0.59 -16.32 17.79
C ASP A 209 1.25 -17.66 17.50
N ASN A 210 2.44 -17.90 18.08
CA ASN A 210 3.18 -19.15 17.99
C ASN A 210 3.38 -19.65 16.55
N ALA A 211 3.66 -18.73 15.63
CA ALA A 211 4.07 -19.05 14.27
C ALA A 211 5.52 -19.54 14.27
N SER A 212 5.93 -20.35 13.28
CA SER A 212 7.30 -20.86 13.21
C SER A 212 7.96 -20.48 11.88
N ILE A 213 9.25 -20.13 11.98
CA ILE A 213 10.14 -19.93 10.83
C ILE A 213 11.26 -20.95 10.93
N ARG A 214 11.46 -21.71 9.86
CA ARG A 214 12.58 -22.66 9.73
C ARG A 214 13.36 -22.35 8.48
N THR A 215 14.68 -22.27 8.62
CA THR A 215 15.61 -22.21 7.50
C THR A 215 16.28 -23.56 7.38
N LEU A 216 16.21 -24.15 6.20
CA LEU A 216 16.78 -25.47 5.92
C LEU A 216 18.01 -25.35 5.03
N GLU A 217 19.01 -26.20 5.25
CA GLU A 217 20.08 -26.44 4.28
C GLU A 217 19.55 -27.20 3.06
N ALA A 218 20.35 -27.21 1.98
CA ALA A 218 20.06 -28.03 0.79
C ALA A 218 19.99 -29.51 1.10
N THR A 219 20.62 -29.96 2.17
CA THR A 219 20.61 -31.37 2.68
C THR A 219 19.33 -31.72 3.46
N GLY A 220 18.50 -30.71 3.78
CA GLY A 220 17.28 -30.85 4.59
C GLY A 220 17.48 -30.67 6.10
N ASN A 221 18.71 -30.41 6.56
CA ASN A 221 18.97 -30.12 7.95
C ASN A 221 18.43 -28.72 8.32
N THR A 222 17.93 -28.56 9.54
CA THR A 222 17.48 -27.26 10.06
C THR A 222 18.70 -26.41 10.42
N LEU A 223 18.83 -25.23 9.78
CA LEU A 223 19.82 -24.21 10.15
C LEU A 223 19.32 -23.34 11.29
N ASN A 224 18.11 -22.84 11.17
CA ASN A 224 17.50 -21.99 12.19
C ASN A 224 16.06 -22.41 12.41
N GLU A 225 15.61 -22.38 13.65
CA GLU A 225 14.22 -22.63 14.02
C GLU A 225 13.78 -21.62 15.08
N PHE A 226 12.83 -20.74 14.70
CA PHE A 226 12.27 -19.74 15.58
C PHE A 226 10.76 -19.87 15.65
N ASN A 227 10.22 -19.82 16.85
CA ASN A 227 8.83 -19.50 17.09
C ASN A 227 8.69 -17.99 17.27
N TYR A 228 7.62 -17.40 16.78
CA TYR A 228 7.41 -15.96 16.87
C TYR A 228 5.95 -15.59 17.07
N ASP A 229 5.77 -14.50 17.79
CA ASP A 229 4.50 -13.77 17.89
C ASP A 229 4.65 -12.47 17.12
N SER A 230 3.68 -12.14 16.26
CA SER A 230 3.68 -10.92 15.47
C SER A 230 2.36 -10.18 15.58
N TYR A 231 2.47 -8.87 15.73
CA TYR A 231 1.34 -7.94 15.88
C TYR A 231 1.50 -6.85 14.84
N SER A 232 0.62 -6.83 13.87
CA SER A 232 0.66 -5.87 12.76
C SER A 232 -0.58 -4.99 12.74
N ASN A 233 -0.38 -3.69 12.63
CA ASN A 233 -1.42 -2.69 12.45
C ASN A 233 -1.19 -1.95 11.14
N GLU A 234 -2.11 -2.09 10.21
CA GLU A 234 -2.05 -1.50 8.89
C GLU A 234 -3.16 -0.46 8.70
N LEU A 235 -2.79 0.73 8.24
CA LEU A 235 -3.71 1.80 7.88
C LEU A 235 -3.56 2.14 6.40
N LYS A 236 -4.63 2.02 5.65
CA LYS A 236 -4.70 2.41 4.25
C LYS A 236 -5.61 3.61 4.07
N ILE A 237 -5.14 4.58 3.29
CA ILE A 237 -5.91 5.74 2.87
C ILE A 237 -5.78 5.85 1.36
N ALA A 238 -6.89 6.02 0.66
CA ALA A 238 -6.87 6.29 -0.76
C ALA A 238 -7.87 7.40 -1.10
N ALA A 239 -7.49 8.27 -2.03
CA ALA A 239 -8.35 9.32 -2.55
C ALA A 239 -8.25 9.36 -4.08
N LEU A 240 -9.38 9.52 -4.74
CA LEU A 240 -9.50 9.70 -6.17
C LEU A 240 -10.32 10.97 -6.43
N GLY A 241 -9.82 11.82 -7.29
CA GLY A 241 -10.54 12.94 -7.87
C GLY A 241 -10.49 12.88 -9.38
N ASN A 242 -11.60 13.06 -10.06
CA ASN A 242 -11.64 13.14 -11.51
C ASN A 242 -12.49 14.33 -11.95
N LEU A 243 -11.97 15.10 -12.88
CA LEU A 243 -12.66 16.22 -13.53
C LEU A 243 -12.66 15.95 -15.03
N GLY A 244 -13.83 15.87 -15.64
CA GLY A 244 -14.01 15.72 -17.07
C GLY A 244 -14.70 16.94 -17.67
N TYR A 245 -14.22 17.41 -18.80
CA TYR A 245 -14.83 18.48 -19.57
C TYR A 245 -15.00 18.03 -21.03
N SER A 246 -16.25 17.89 -21.43
CA SER A 246 -16.60 17.52 -22.81
C SER A 246 -17.17 18.73 -23.51
N PHE A 247 -16.54 19.13 -24.58
CA PHE A 247 -16.94 20.30 -25.38
C PHE A 247 -17.07 19.90 -26.86
N ARG A 248 -17.86 20.65 -27.61
CA ARG A 248 -18.32 20.21 -28.92
C ARG A 248 -18.96 18.81 -28.82
N THR A 249 -19.18 18.13 -29.91
CA THR A 249 -19.91 16.85 -29.89
C THR A 249 -19.05 15.66 -29.46
N SER A 250 -17.72 15.81 -29.41
CA SER A 250 -16.81 14.67 -29.29
C SER A 250 -15.45 14.95 -28.64
N ASP A 251 -15.15 16.22 -28.34
CA ASP A 251 -13.88 16.58 -27.72
C ASP A 251 -13.98 16.45 -26.18
N HIS A 252 -12.93 15.90 -25.56
CA HIS A 252 -12.87 15.68 -24.12
C HIS A 252 -11.50 16.03 -23.57
N ILE A 253 -11.48 16.65 -22.39
CA ILE A 253 -10.27 16.82 -21.57
C ILE A 253 -10.60 16.30 -20.17
N GLY A 254 -9.72 15.46 -19.65
CA GLY A 254 -9.85 14.88 -18.31
C GLY A 254 -8.64 15.19 -17.45
N TYR A 255 -8.89 15.36 -16.16
CA TYR A 255 -7.87 15.41 -15.13
C TYR A 255 -8.18 14.40 -14.04
N THR A 256 -7.23 13.55 -13.71
CA THR A 256 -7.33 12.57 -12.64
C THR A 256 -6.26 12.81 -11.58
N PHE A 257 -6.68 12.90 -10.35
CA PHE A 257 -5.84 12.89 -9.16
C PHE A 257 -6.03 11.58 -8.43
N PHE A 258 -4.94 10.89 -8.11
CA PHE A 258 -4.97 9.72 -7.27
C PHE A 258 -3.93 9.84 -6.15
N TYR A 259 -4.35 9.55 -4.93
CA TYR A 259 -3.48 9.47 -3.77
C TYR A 259 -3.72 8.15 -3.06
N ALA A 260 -2.64 7.48 -2.67
CA ALA A 260 -2.70 6.32 -1.82
C ALA A 260 -1.59 6.37 -0.77
N ARG A 261 -1.93 5.94 0.44
CA ARG A 261 -1.00 5.79 1.56
C ARG A 261 -1.28 4.46 2.23
N ASN A 262 -0.23 3.69 2.43
CA ASN A 262 -0.24 2.48 3.25
C ASN A 262 0.81 2.63 4.35
N ALA A 263 0.38 2.53 5.60
CA ALA A 263 1.25 2.62 6.78
C ALA A 263 1.08 1.36 7.62
N ILE A 264 2.18 0.63 7.79
CA ILE A 264 2.22 -0.66 8.47
C ILE A 264 3.18 -0.54 9.66
N ASP A 265 2.69 -0.90 10.84
CA ASP A 265 3.47 -0.98 12.07
C ASP A 265 3.44 -2.41 12.58
N THR A 266 4.59 -3.06 12.62
CA THR A 266 4.70 -4.46 13.01
C THR A 266 5.67 -4.61 14.17
N TYR A 267 5.19 -5.16 15.27
CA TYR A 267 6.00 -5.66 16.38
C TYR A 267 6.09 -7.19 16.29
N MET A 268 7.28 -7.73 16.41
CA MET A 268 7.52 -9.18 16.45
C MET A 268 8.44 -9.52 17.61
N ARG A 269 8.09 -10.57 18.33
CA ARG A 269 8.96 -11.26 19.28
C ARG A 269 9.22 -12.66 18.75
N ARG A 270 10.47 -13.08 18.77
CA ARG A 270 10.88 -14.43 18.35
C ARG A 270 11.76 -15.08 19.40
N GLU A 271 11.69 -16.40 19.46
CA GLU A 271 12.50 -17.23 20.33
C GLU A 271 12.85 -18.53 19.61
N GLY A 272 14.10 -18.97 19.67
CA GLY A 272 14.52 -20.17 18.97
C GLY A 272 16.02 -20.38 18.95
N VAL A 273 16.46 -21.24 18.06
CA VAL A 273 17.85 -21.67 17.94
C VAL A 273 18.40 -21.29 16.59
N ASP A 274 19.61 -20.74 16.57
CA ASP A 274 20.35 -20.43 15.35
C ASP A 274 21.21 -21.60 14.85
N TYR A 275 21.95 -21.38 13.76
CA TYR A 275 22.81 -22.38 13.14
C TYR A 275 24.04 -22.79 13.98
N GLU A 276 24.32 -22.06 15.07
CA GLU A 276 25.40 -22.34 16.02
C GLU A 276 24.87 -22.95 17.33
N ASP A 277 23.60 -23.40 17.32
CA ASP A 277 22.88 -23.93 18.50
C ASP A 277 22.72 -22.91 19.67
N HIS A 278 22.83 -21.59 19.38
CA HIS A 278 22.56 -20.59 20.36
C HIS A 278 21.03 -20.37 20.50
N HIS A 279 20.56 -20.42 21.73
CA HIS A 279 19.18 -20.06 22.04
C HIS A 279 19.05 -18.53 22.08
N LEU A 280 18.30 -17.99 21.14
CA LEU A 280 18.14 -16.55 20.96
C LEU A 280 16.72 -16.11 21.29
N ILE A 281 16.59 -14.99 21.99
CA ILE A 281 15.36 -14.24 22.16
C ILE A 281 15.56 -12.89 21.49
N GLY A 282 14.67 -12.52 20.58
CA GLY A 282 14.76 -11.25 19.88
C GLY A 282 13.40 -10.60 19.74
N SER A 283 13.41 -9.28 19.62
CA SER A 283 12.23 -8.52 19.24
C SER A 283 12.59 -7.44 18.24
N ASN A 284 11.67 -7.14 17.35
CA ASN A 284 11.80 -6.02 16.45
C ASN A 284 10.49 -5.26 16.34
N ASN A 285 10.58 -3.98 16.04
CA ASN A 285 9.47 -3.14 15.63
C ASN A 285 9.86 -2.40 14.37
N VAL A 286 9.05 -2.53 13.35
CA VAL A 286 9.27 -1.90 12.05
C VAL A 286 8.02 -1.15 11.66
N THR A 287 8.20 0.10 11.23
CA THR A 287 7.11 0.89 10.66
C THR A 287 7.47 1.26 9.23
N HIS A 288 6.69 0.81 8.28
CA HIS A 288 6.80 1.20 6.87
C HIS A 288 5.64 2.09 6.48
N ILE A 289 5.94 3.17 5.78
CA ILE A 289 4.95 4.10 5.26
C ILE A 289 5.22 4.31 3.77
N TYR A 290 4.32 3.79 2.96
CA TYR A 290 4.36 3.93 1.51
C TYR A 290 3.33 4.94 1.07
N SER A 291 3.70 5.89 0.20
CA SER A 291 2.73 6.80 -0.40
C SER A 291 2.96 7.01 -1.88
N LEU A 292 1.87 7.16 -2.60
CA LEU A 292 1.81 7.48 -4.01
C LEU A 292 0.89 8.67 -4.21
N GLN A 293 1.36 9.66 -4.93
CA GLN A 293 0.56 10.75 -5.47
C GLN A 293 0.72 10.76 -6.98
N ASN A 294 -0.40 10.74 -7.70
CA ASN A 294 -0.41 10.72 -9.14
C ASN A 294 -1.38 11.75 -9.70
N HIS A 295 -0.91 12.50 -10.69
CA HIS A 295 -1.69 13.49 -11.44
C HIS A 295 -1.64 13.11 -12.90
N GLN A 296 -2.78 13.00 -13.54
CA GLN A 296 -2.89 12.67 -14.95
C GLN A 296 -3.76 13.68 -15.66
N VAL A 297 -3.38 14.01 -16.87
CA VAL A 297 -4.19 14.81 -17.80
C VAL A 297 -4.32 14.02 -19.09
N ASN A 298 -5.51 13.93 -19.61
CA ASN A 298 -5.79 13.27 -20.86
C ASN A 298 -6.67 14.15 -21.76
N GLY A 299 -6.55 13.97 -23.04
CA GLY A 299 -7.40 14.66 -23.99
C GLY A 299 -7.69 13.81 -25.22
N LYS A 300 -8.90 13.97 -25.73
CA LYS A 300 -9.37 13.33 -26.94
C LYS A 300 -10.04 14.38 -27.82
N HIS A 301 -9.52 14.52 -29.04
CA HIS A 301 -9.97 15.52 -29.98
C HIS A 301 -10.22 14.90 -31.35
N TYR A 302 -11.30 15.31 -31.99
CA TYR A 302 -11.67 14.86 -33.32
C TYR A 302 -11.57 16.00 -34.33
N PHE A 303 -10.75 15.79 -35.36
CA PHE A 303 -10.55 16.75 -36.43
C PHE A 303 -11.19 16.23 -37.73
N GLY A 304 -12.41 16.68 -37.98
CA GLY A 304 -13.20 16.20 -39.12
C GLY A 304 -13.65 14.76 -38.95
N LYS A 305 -13.72 14.00 -40.04
CA LYS A 305 -14.17 12.58 -40.03
C LYS A 305 -13.02 11.57 -40.05
N GLN A 306 -11.77 12.01 -40.14
CA GLN A 306 -10.63 11.14 -40.48
C GLN A 306 -9.52 11.12 -39.43
N TRP A 307 -9.47 12.10 -38.52
CA TRP A 307 -8.38 12.24 -37.55
C TRP A 307 -8.92 12.28 -36.12
N ASP A 308 -8.41 11.42 -35.30
CA ASP A 308 -8.56 11.49 -33.87
C ASP A 308 -7.20 11.62 -33.21
N LEU A 309 -7.09 12.56 -32.28
CA LEU A 309 -5.91 12.77 -31.44
C LEU A 309 -6.23 12.40 -30.01
N ASN A 310 -5.55 11.38 -29.52
CA ASN A 310 -5.58 11.02 -28.11
C ASN A 310 -4.21 11.30 -27.52
N TRP A 311 -4.18 12.03 -26.39
CA TRP A 311 -2.95 12.32 -25.69
C TRP A 311 -3.16 12.18 -24.19
N SER A 312 -2.10 11.82 -23.49
CA SER A 312 -2.11 11.72 -22.03
C SER A 312 -0.74 12.05 -21.47
N GLY A 313 -0.74 12.57 -20.26
CA GLY A 313 0.47 12.85 -19.50
C GLY A 313 0.25 12.57 -18.03
N SER A 314 1.30 12.13 -17.32
CA SER A 314 1.24 11.90 -15.89
C SER A 314 2.45 12.44 -15.16
N TYR A 315 2.21 12.85 -13.94
CA TYR A 315 3.23 13.13 -12.93
C TYR A 315 2.95 12.30 -11.70
N SER A 316 3.94 11.50 -11.28
CA SER A 316 3.82 10.66 -10.09
C SER A 316 4.93 11.00 -9.10
N LYS A 317 4.56 11.03 -7.82
CA LYS A 317 5.49 11.14 -6.71
C LYS A 317 5.22 9.96 -5.77
N THR A 318 6.27 9.18 -5.51
CA THR A 318 6.25 8.09 -4.53
C THR A 318 7.17 8.41 -3.37
N SER A 319 6.85 7.97 -2.18
CA SER A 319 7.77 7.96 -1.04
C SER A 319 7.66 6.66 -0.27
N SER A 320 8.80 6.25 0.27
CA SER A 320 8.95 5.15 1.21
C SER A 320 9.65 5.70 2.44
N ASP A 321 8.98 5.63 3.57
CA ASP A 321 9.51 6.10 4.85
C ASP A 321 9.54 4.93 5.83
N GLU A 322 10.67 4.75 6.50
CA GLU A 322 10.85 3.79 7.59
C GLU A 322 11.22 4.55 8.87
N PRO A 323 10.24 5.23 9.49
CA PRO A 323 10.52 6.13 10.60
C PRO A 323 10.92 5.40 11.89
N CYS A 324 10.71 4.11 11.99
CA CYS A 324 11.05 3.31 13.16
C CYS A 324 11.52 1.91 12.73
N LEU A 325 12.77 1.62 13.02
CA LEU A 325 13.34 0.28 12.98
C LEU A 325 14.06 0.06 14.30
N LEU A 326 13.48 -0.75 15.18
CA LEU A 326 14.08 -1.16 16.45
C LEU A 326 14.27 -2.67 16.42
N TYR A 327 15.48 -3.11 16.74
CA TYR A 327 15.85 -4.51 16.75
C TYR A 327 16.66 -4.84 18.01
N THR A 328 16.28 -5.91 18.70
CA THR A 328 17.04 -6.49 19.81
C THR A 328 17.21 -7.97 19.55
N SER A 329 18.39 -8.49 19.87
CA SER A 329 18.65 -9.92 19.98
C SER A 329 19.55 -10.15 21.16
N ASP A 330 19.20 -11.14 21.97
CA ASP A 330 19.95 -11.53 23.15
C ASP A 330 20.11 -13.05 23.13
N ALA A 331 21.32 -13.54 23.44
CA ALA A 331 21.56 -14.96 23.62
C ALA A 331 21.04 -15.36 25.00
N ALA A 332 20.20 -16.38 25.05
CA ALA A 332 19.58 -16.83 26.32
C ALA A 332 20.60 -17.33 27.35
N ASP A 333 21.82 -17.67 26.91
CA ASP A 333 22.92 -18.17 27.77
C ASP A 333 23.85 -17.08 28.33
N ASP A 334 23.73 -15.82 27.86
CA ASP A 334 24.52 -14.70 28.41
C ASP A 334 23.95 -14.10 29.71
N ARG A 335 23.18 -14.88 30.46
CA ARG A 335 22.91 -14.57 31.86
C ARG A 335 24.11 -14.91 32.73
N ILE A 336 25.27 -14.44 32.37
CA ILE A 336 26.35 -14.32 33.34
C ILE A 336 25.96 -13.15 34.23
N SER A 337 25.53 -13.50 35.44
CA SER A 337 25.40 -12.59 36.56
C SER A 337 26.62 -11.67 36.62
N VAL A 338 26.41 -10.40 36.37
CA VAL A 338 27.32 -9.38 36.88
C VAL A 338 26.90 -9.20 38.32
N ASP A 339 27.65 -9.85 39.23
CA ASP A 339 27.65 -9.54 40.65
C ASP A 339 28.21 -8.13 40.91
#